data_647a6e6d6bdc23fa015c0caa22f70534
#
_entry.id   647a6e6d6bdc23fa015c0caa22f70534
#
_cell.length_a   1.000
_cell.length_b   1.000
_cell.length_c   1.000
_cell.angle_alpha   90.00
_cell.angle_beta   90.00
_cell.angle_gamma   90.00
#
_symmetry.space_group_name_H-M   'P 1'
#
loop_
_entity.id
_entity.type
_entity.pdbx_description
1 polymer ?
#
loop_
_entity_poly.entity_id
_entity_poly.type
_entity_poly.pdbx_seq_one_letter_code
_entity_poly.pdbx_strand_id
1 'polypeptide(L)'
;MKFVVRSIAFATLAMCAFGAFAQKGETVKIAYIDPLTGLLGPVGNNGLRGFQFFAEKFNKTNPAGVKFEVVAFDNKLSPAESLNALKAATDQGIRYITQGNGSGVAGAIIEAVNKHNERNPGKEIIFLNYAAVDPDFTNSKCSYWHFRYDADTSMKMEGLTTFMKDRPETKKVFLLNQNYSHGHQVAKFFKEGISRKRPDIQIVGEDLHPLGQVRDFAPYIAKIKASGADSIVTGNWGSDLQLFVKAANEGGFTGNFYTYYTSVTGTPTALGKTGEGRVFQIGNGHARMGGEMDKWQDEYKAKLNDDFYTGQIINIYTTLSEAMAKSKSTDPVKVAAALSGMKTKSVFNGEIEVRKTDHQLQQALFITVWGKVDKKYSYSMENTGMTMIPVKQYPNYVSSTPTSCQMKRPA
;
A
#
# COMPACT_ATOMS: atom_id res chain seq x y z
N MET A 1 -17.79 -41.22 76.17
CA MET A 1 -16.86 -41.12 74.99
C MET A 1 -17.64 -40.54 73.85
N LYS A 2 -17.39 -39.27 73.49
CA LYS A 2 -18.05 -38.57 72.35
C LYS A 2 -17.00 -38.45 71.26
N PHE A 3 -17.20 -39.06 70.11
CA PHE A 3 -16.40 -38.87 68.89
C PHE A 3 -16.89 -37.65 68.19
N VAL A 4 -15.94 -36.69 67.96
CA VAL A 4 -16.12 -35.48 67.11
C VAL A 4 -15.57 -35.83 65.75
N VAL A 5 -16.40 -35.88 64.71
CA VAL A 5 -16.04 -36.01 63.32
C VAL A 5 -15.84 -34.61 62.77
N ARG A 6 -14.61 -34.28 62.40
CA ARG A 6 -14.26 -33.03 61.66
C ARG A 6 -14.38 -33.27 60.12
N SER A 7 -15.37 -32.66 59.51
CA SER A 7 -15.50 -32.60 58.03
C SER A 7 -14.56 -31.56 57.49
N ILE A 8 -13.60 -31.97 56.64
CA ILE A 8 -12.74 -31.07 55.85
C ILE A 8 -13.46 -30.84 54.53
N ALA A 9 -13.91 -29.60 54.32
CA ALA A 9 -14.44 -29.15 53.01
C ALA A 9 -13.28 -28.78 52.10
N PHE A 10 -13.08 -29.56 51.04
CA PHE A 10 -12.21 -29.20 49.93
C PHE A 10 -12.92 -28.16 49.02
N ALA A 11 -12.51 -26.91 49.07
CA ALA A 11 -12.92 -25.90 48.11
C ALA A 11 -12.06 -26.06 46.85
N THR A 12 -12.59 -26.66 45.80
CA THR A 12 -12.01 -26.70 44.46
C THR A 12 -12.22 -25.35 43.81
N LEU A 13 -11.13 -24.57 43.70
CA LEU A 13 -11.07 -23.33 42.92
C LEU A 13 -11.06 -23.71 41.43
N ALA A 14 -12.21 -23.62 40.74
CA ALA A 14 -12.27 -23.73 39.31
C ALA A 14 -11.73 -22.43 38.72
N MET A 15 -10.46 -22.43 38.26
CA MET A 15 -9.93 -21.39 37.36
C MET A 15 -10.66 -21.49 36.04
N CYS A 16 -11.68 -20.66 35.84
CA CYS A 16 -12.25 -20.41 34.53
C CYS A 16 -11.19 -19.65 33.68
N ALA A 17 -10.45 -20.39 32.87
CA ALA A 17 -9.68 -19.81 31.78
C ALA A 17 -10.71 -19.23 30.79
N PHE A 18 -10.96 -17.94 30.87
CA PHE A 18 -11.66 -17.20 29.82
C PHE A 18 -10.77 -17.20 28.58
N GLY A 19 -10.88 -18.22 27.75
CA GLY A 19 -10.41 -18.17 26.38
C GLY A 19 -11.17 -17.02 25.70
N ALA A 20 -10.46 -15.95 25.34
CA ALA A 20 -11.03 -14.89 24.52
C ALA A 20 -11.38 -15.48 23.14
N PHE A 21 -12.60 -15.97 23.00
CA PHE A 21 -13.17 -16.25 21.68
C PHE A 21 -13.52 -14.90 21.07
N ALA A 22 -13.13 -14.67 19.80
CA ALA A 22 -13.67 -13.55 19.04
C ALA A 22 -15.20 -13.66 19.09
N GLN A 23 -15.85 -12.75 19.83
CA GLN A 23 -17.30 -12.76 19.93
C GLN A 23 -17.87 -12.22 18.63
N LYS A 24 -18.78 -12.97 18.03
CA LYS A 24 -19.55 -12.50 16.87
C LYS A 24 -20.15 -11.12 17.19
N GLY A 25 -19.75 -10.08 16.40
CA GLY A 25 -20.17 -8.71 16.63
C GLY A 25 -19.17 -7.81 17.38
N GLU A 26 -18.00 -8.35 17.81
CA GLU A 26 -16.92 -7.52 18.39
C GLU A 26 -16.46 -6.46 17.40
N THR A 27 -16.24 -5.22 17.89
CA THR A 27 -15.73 -4.12 17.07
C THR A 27 -14.21 -4.04 17.16
N VAL A 28 -13.55 -4.20 16.01
CA VAL A 28 -12.11 -4.04 15.84
C VAL A 28 -11.83 -2.64 15.29
N LYS A 29 -11.19 -1.80 16.11
CA LYS A 29 -10.78 -0.46 15.69
C LYS A 29 -9.45 -0.53 14.93
N ILE A 30 -9.39 0.21 13.81
CA ILE A 30 -8.18 0.39 13.00
C ILE A 30 -7.83 1.88 12.99
N ALA A 31 -6.66 2.24 13.53
CA ALA A 31 -6.16 3.60 13.45
C ALA A 31 -5.57 3.85 12.06
N TYR A 32 -6.17 4.75 11.31
CA TYR A 32 -5.69 5.25 10.03
C TYR A 32 -4.82 6.48 10.26
N ILE A 33 -3.50 6.36 10.08
CA ILE A 33 -2.51 7.41 10.37
C ILE A 33 -1.87 7.87 9.06
N ASP A 34 -2.43 8.87 8.41
CA ASP A 34 -1.94 9.38 7.11
C ASP A 34 -2.15 10.90 6.97
N PRO A 35 -1.56 11.58 5.98
CA PRO A 35 -1.76 13.01 5.79
C PRO A 35 -3.21 13.29 5.37
N LEU A 36 -3.94 14.01 6.21
CA LEU A 36 -5.32 14.45 5.92
C LEU A 36 -5.38 15.93 5.54
N THR A 37 -4.28 16.65 5.79
CA THR A 37 -4.12 18.08 5.47
C THR A 37 -2.86 18.33 4.64
N GLY A 38 -2.68 19.55 4.14
CA GLY A 38 -1.55 19.94 3.30
C GLY A 38 -1.66 19.48 1.85
N LEU A 39 -0.54 19.59 1.11
CA LEU A 39 -0.51 19.32 -0.35
C LEU A 39 -0.84 17.86 -0.70
N LEU A 40 -0.50 16.91 0.17
CA LEU A 40 -0.76 15.49 0.02
C LEU A 40 -2.03 15.01 0.75
N GLY A 41 -2.77 15.92 1.38
CA GLY A 41 -4.04 15.65 2.02
C GLY A 41 -5.08 14.96 1.12
N PRO A 42 -5.26 15.33 -0.15
CA PRO A 42 -6.19 14.64 -1.05
C PRO A 42 -5.94 13.14 -1.17
N VAL A 43 -4.67 12.71 -1.19
CA VAL A 43 -4.29 11.29 -1.26
C VAL A 43 -4.68 10.56 0.04
N GLY A 44 -4.35 11.13 1.20
CA GLY A 44 -4.70 10.54 2.49
C GLY A 44 -6.22 10.49 2.71
N ASN A 45 -6.94 11.52 2.32
CA ASN A 45 -8.40 11.54 2.42
C ASN A 45 -9.07 10.51 1.49
N ASN A 46 -8.54 10.27 0.28
CA ASN A 46 -9.03 9.20 -0.58
C ASN A 46 -8.80 7.83 0.06
N GLY A 47 -7.60 7.58 0.62
CA GLY A 47 -7.30 6.36 1.37
C GLY A 47 -8.25 6.15 2.55
N LEU A 48 -8.52 7.20 3.34
CA LEU A 48 -9.46 7.13 4.46
C LEU A 48 -10.87 6.73 4.01
N ARG A 49 -11.38 7.37 2.95
CA ARG A 49 -12.69 7.00 2.36
C ARG A 49 -12.69 5.55 1.88
N GLY A 50 -11.59 5.09 1.28
CA GLY A 50 -11.42 3.70 0.89
C GLY A 50 -11.51 2.74 2.08
N PHE A 51 -10.77 2.99 3.16
CA PHE A 51 -10.84 2.18 4.38
C PHE A 51 -12.24 2.16 4.99
N GLN A 52 -12.92 3.30 5.08
CA GLN A 52 -14.29 3.39 5.59
C GLN A 52 -15.30 2.63 4.70
N PHE A 53 -15.21 2.79 3.39
CA PHE A 53 -16.09 2.11 2.44
C PHE A 53 -15.93 0.59 2.51
N PHE A 54 -14.69 0.08 2.53
CA PHE A 54 -14.47 -1.36 2.61
C PHE A 54 -14.74 -1.91 4.01
N ALA A 55 -14.55 -1.15 5.09
CA ALA A 55 -15.05 -1.53 6.40
C ALA A 55 -16.57 -1.80 6.36
N GLU A 56 -17.37 -0.91 5.75
CA GLU A 56 -18.81 -1.12 5.58
C GLU A 56 -19.14 -2.40 4.78
N LYS A 57 -18.34 -2.73 3.74
CA LYS A 57 -18.53 -3.96 2.95
C LYS A 57 -18.26 -5.20 3.79
N PHE A 58 -17.12 -5.25 4.45
CA PHE A 58 -16.71 -6.38 5.28
C PHE A 58 -17.55 -6.50 6.56
N ASN A 59 -18.13 -5.41 7.07
CA ASN A 59 -19.05 -5.44 8.19
C ASN A 59 -20.39 -6.13 7.88
N LYS A 60 -20.77 -6.23 6.59
CA LYS A 60 -21.94 -6.99 6.15
C LYS A 60 -21.65 -8.49 6.16
N THR A 61 -20.46 -8.88 5.69
CA THR A 61 -20.06 -10.29 5.52
C THR A 61 -18.56 -10.43 5.67
N ASN A 62 -18.09 -11.10 6.73
CA ASN A 62 -16.72 -11.55 6.88
C ASN A 62 -16.67 -12.84 7.71
N PRO A 63 -15.65 -13.69 7.51
CA PRO A 63 -15.59 -15.01 8.15
C PRO A 63 -15.42 -14.95 9.68
N ALA A 64 -14.89 -13.86 10.23
CA ALA A 64 -14.72 -13.70 11.69
C ALA A 64 -16.00 -13.22 12.39
N GLY A 65 -16.94 -12.63 11.62
CA GLY A 65 -18.15 -12.03 12.18
C GLY A 65 -17.91 -10.79 13.03
N VAL A 66 -16.72 -10.16 12.92
CA VAL A 66 -16.37 -8.90 13.60
C VAL A 66 -16.86 -7.69 12.82
N LYS A 67 -16.86 -6.53 13.47
CA LYS A 67 -17.09 -5.23 12.84
C LYS A 67 -15.81 -4.43 12.84
N PHE A 68 -15.49 -3.77 11.72
CA PHE A 68 -14.35 -2.87 11.61
C PHE A 68 -14.80 -1.41 11.74
N GLU A 69 -14.09 -0.67 12.56
CA GLU A 69 -14.26 0.78 12.73
C GLU A 69 -12.94 1.47 12.42
N VAL A 70 -12.96 2.48 11.57
CA VAL A 70 -11.76 3.25 11.17
C VAL A 70 -11.72 4.56 11.94
N VAL A 71 -10.65 4.78 12.69
CA VAL A 71 -10.38 5.99 13.46
C VAL A 71 -9.25 6.76 12.79
N ALA A 72 -9.51 7.98 12.32
CA ALA A 72 -8.57 8.76 11.54
C ALA A 72 -7.67 9.65 12.42
N PHE A 73 -6.39 9.71 12.05
CA PHE A 73 -5.38 10.57 12.66
C PHE A 73 -4.57 11.26 11.55
N ASP A 74 -4.55 12.59 11.55
CA ASP A 74 -3.73 13.36 10.61
C ASP A 74 -2.27 13.40 11.07
N ASN A 75 -1.39 12.79 10.30
CA ASN A 75 0.05 12.79 10.57
C ASN A 75 0.80 13.91 9.83
N LYS A 76 0.13 14.71 9.00
CA LYS A 76 0.71 15.82 8.22
C LYS A 76 1.97 15.41 7.43
N LEU A 77 2.09 14.12 7.08
CA LEU A 77 3.27 13.51 6.45
C LEU A 77 4.56 13.63 7.29
N SER A 78 4.44 13.83 8.59
CA SER A 78 5.55 14.02 9.53
C SER A 78 5.78 12.74 10.35
N PRO A 79 7.03 12.23 10.44
CA PRO A 79 7.36 11.14 11.35
C PRO A 79 7.01 11.47 12.81
N ALA A 80 7.29 12.68 13.28
CA ALA A 80 6.99 13.09 14.65
C ALA A 80 5.48 13.09 14.92
N GLU A 81 4.66 13.69 14.04
CA GLU A 81 3.21 13.68 14.19
C GLU A 81 2.64 12.25 14.08
N SER A 82 3.26 11.38 13.30
CA SER A 82 2.87 9.97 13.22
C SER A 82 3.10 9.21 14.53
N LEU A 83 4.18 9.53 15.26
CA LEU A 83 4.42 8.96 16.60
C LEU A 83 3.42 9.49 17.63
N ASN A 84 3.05 10.77 17.56
CA ASN A 84 2.00 11.35 18.38
C ASN A 84 0.64 10.68 18.11
N ALA A 85 0.30 10.49 16.84
CA ALA A 85 -0.92 9.81 16.40
C ALA A 85 -0.94 8.34 16.85
N LEU A 86 0.19 7.62 16.73
CA LEU A 86 0.33 6.24 17.20
C LEU A 86 0.11 6.16 18.71
N LYS A 87 0.70 7.09 19.48
CA LYS A 87 0.48 7.15 20.91
C LYS A 87 -1.00 7.40 21.24
N ALA A 88 -1.62 8.39 20.60
CA ALA A 88 -3.04 8.69 20.80
C ALA A 88 -3.96 7.51 20.46
N ALA A 89 -3.62 6.72 19.43
CA ALA A 89 -4.34 5.51 19.07
C ALA A 89 -4.18 4.42 20.14
N THR A 90 -2.96 4.16 20.62
CA THR A 90 -2.69 3.15 21.65
C THR A 90 -3.28 3.53 23.01
N ASP A 91 -3.31 4.82 23.37
CA ASP A 91 -3.98 5.32 24.57
C ASP A 91 -5.50 5.08 24.53
N GLN A 92 -6.10 5.01 23.33
CA GLN A 92 -7.50 4.62 23.11
C GLN A 92 -7.71 3.09 23.02
N GLY A 93 -6.67 2.31 23.26
CA GLY A 93 -6.72 0.84 23.18
C GLY A 93 -6.78 0.28 21.76
N ILE A 94 -6.49 1.08 20.74
CA ILE A 94 -6.47 0.62 19.34
C ILE A 94 -5.18 -0.16 19.10
N ARG A 95 -5.32 -1.40 18.62
CA ARG A 95 -4.21 -2.35 18.45
C ARG A 95 -3.89 -2.68 16.98
N TYR A 96 -4.68 -2.18 16.03
CA TYR A 96 -4.47 -2.32 14.59
C TYR A 96 -4.22 -0.95 13.99
N ILE A 97 -3.04 -0.77 13.41
CA ILE A 97 -2.58 0.51 12.87
C ILE A 97 -2.43 0.35 11.37
N THR A 98 -2.90 1.31 10.58
CA THR A 98 -2.64 1.36 9.14
C THR A 98 -2.08 2.71 8.73
N GLN A 99 -1.13 2.67 7.79
CA GLN A 99 -0.50 3.84 7.18
C GLN A 99 0.10 3.42 5.83
N GLY A 100 0.17 4.33 4.87
CA GLY A 100 0.72 4.01 3.55
C GLY A 100 1.48 5.16 2.90
N ASN A 101 1.15 6.40 3.19
CA ASN A 101 1.74 7.54 2.52
C ASN A 101 3.07 7.96 3.18
N GLY A 102 4.17 7.76 2.45
CA GLY A 102 5.51 8.17 2.86
C GLY A 102 6.30 7.11 3.65
N SER A 103 7.34 6.56 3.01
CA SER A 103 8.18 5.52 3.61
C SER A 103 8.96 6.02 4.85
N GLY A 104 9.33 7.31 4.92
CA GLY A 104 9.96 7.86 6.13
C GLY A 104 9.05 7.79 7.35
N VAL A 105 7.75 8.04 7.17
CA VAL A 105 6.71 7.89 8.20
C VAL A 105 6.56 6.42 8.59
N ALA A 106 6.43 5.52 7.60
CA ALA A 106 6.29 4.09 7.86
C ALA A 106 7.46 3.51 8.66
N GLY A 107 8.70 3.91 8.34
CA GLY A 107 9.89 3.50 9.08
C GLY A 107 9.83 3.89 10.55
N ALA A 108 9.41 5.13 10.86
CA ALA A 108 9.24 5.58 12.24
C ALA A 108 8.15 4.79 12.98
N ILE A 109 7.03 4.48 12.32
CA ILE A 109 5.96 3.65 12.90
C ILE A 109 6.45 2.23 13.17
N ILE A 110 7.18 1.58 12.23
CA ILE A 110 7.74 0.23 12.42
C ILE A 110 8.61 0.17 13.68
N GLU A 111 9.53 1.13 13.84
CA GLU A 111 10.40 1.18 15.03
C GLU A 111 9.62 1.40 16.31
N ALA A 112 8.62 2.29 16.30
CA ALA A 112 7.79 2.59 17.44
C ALA A 112 6.91 1.40 17.85
N VAL A 113 6.34 0.68 16.87
CA VAL A 113 5.56 -0.55 17.08
C VAL A 113 6.44 -1.63 17.73
N ASN A 114 7.66 -1.84 17.24
CA ASN A 114 8.60 -2.79 17.85
C ASN A 114 8.89 -2.46 19.31
N LYS A 115 9.24 -1.19 19.59
CA LYS A 115 9.51 -0.72 20.96
C LYS A 115 8.27 -0.80 21.86
N HIS A 116 7.09 -0.51 21.34
CA HIS A 116 5.84 -0.63 22.08
C HIS A 116 5.59 -2.09 22.49
N ASN A 117 5.68 -3.01 21.53
CA ASN A 117 5.39 -4.42 21.76
C ASN A 117 6.41 -5.09 22.70
N GLU A 118 7.67 -4.70 22.65
CA GLU A 118 8.69 -5.16 23.61
C GLU A 118 8.42 -4.71 25.04
N ARG A 119 7.86 -3.50 25.22
CA ARG A 119 7.63 -2.88 26.53
C ARG A 119 6.27 -3.18 27.14
N ASN A 120 5.31 -3.62 26.34
CA ASN A 120 3.91 -3.79 26.74
C ASN A 120 3.40 -5.18 26.35
N PRO A 121 3.93 -6.30 26.93
CA PRO A 121 3.42 -7.63 26.69
C PRO A 121 1.92 -7.72 27.04
N GLY A 122 1.13 -8.33 26.14
CA GLY A 122 -0.34 -8.41 26.25
C GLY A 122 -1.07 -7.19 25.67
N LYS A 123 -0.34 -6.17 25.24
CA LYS A 123 -0.89 -4.96 24.56
C LYS A 123 -0.24 -4.73 23.21
N GLU A 124 0.21 -5.79 22.56
CA GLU A 124 0.88 -5.71 21.25
C GLU A 124 -0.04 -5.09 20.20
N ILE A 125 0.58 -4.41 19.25
CA ILE A 125 -0.07 -3.74 18.12
C ILE A 125 0.51 -4.27 16.81
N ILE A 126 -0.31 -4.29 15.75
CA ILE A 126 0.08 -4.70 14.39
C ILE A 126 0.04 -3.47 13.48
N PHE A 127 1.05 -3.34 12.63
CA PHE A 127 1.10 -2.35 11.58
C PHE A 127 0.79 -2.96 10.22
N LEU A 128 -0.31 -2.53 9.61
CA LEU A 128 -0.82 -2.92 8.28
C LEU A 128 -0.44 -1.83 7.28
N ASN A 129 0.70 -1.98 6.62
CA ASN A 129 1.23 -1.02 5.66
C ASN A 129 0.60 -1.26 4.29
N TYR A 130 -0.25 -0.33 3.83
CA TYR A 130 -0.96 -0.52 2.57
C TYR A 130 -0.26 0.05 1.34
N ALA A 131 0.72 0.99 1.47
CA ALA A 131 1.33 1.65 0.32
C ALA A 131 2.77 2.20 0.51
N ALA A 132 3.38 2.13 1.71
CA ALA A 132 4.77 2.55 1.90
C ALA A 132 5.73 1.44 1.43
N VAL A 133 6.48 1.72 0.37
CA VAL A 133 7.11 0.70 -0.49
C VAL A 133 8.63 0.68 -0.45
N ASP A 134 9.26 1.21 0.61
CA ASP A 134 10.70 1.07 0.80
C ASP A 134 11.07 -0.42 0.97
N PRO A 135 11.96 -0.99 0.12
CA PRO A 135 12.35 -2.39 0.20
C PRO A 135 12.99 -2.81 1.51
N ASP A 136 13.62 -1.89 2.26
CA ASP A 136 14.27 -2.19 3.53
C ASP A 136 13.28 -2.72 4.57
N PHE A 137 11.99 -2.35 4.50
CA PHE A 137 10.97 -2.78 5.47
C PHE A 137 10.62 -4.26 5.41
N THR A 138 11.02 -4.96 4.37
CA THR A 138 10.93 -6.42 4.24
C THR A 138 12.30 -7.05 4.00
N ASN A 139 13.39 -6.32 4.29
CA ASN A 139 14.78 -6.75 4.26
C ASN A 139 15.47 -6.38 5.58
N SER A 140 16.42 -5.45 5.56
CA SER A 140 17.28 -5.09 6.70
C SER A 140 16.52 -4.49 7.90
N LYS A 141 15.35 -3.88 7.66
CA LYS A 141 14.50 -3.26 8.70
C LYS A 141 13.18 -3.99 8.89
N CYS A 142 13.14 -5.28 8.58
CA CYS A 142 11.91 -6.06 8.71
C CYS A 142 11.48 -6.22 10.18
N SER A 143 10.17 -6.34 10.38
CA SER A 143 9.56 -6.51 11.69
C SER A 143 8.47 -7.57 11.62
N TYR A 144 8.40 -8.42 12.66
CA TYR A 144 7.31 -9.40 12.80
C TYR A 144 5.92 -8.75 12.89
N TRP A 145 5.84 -7.52 13.39
CA TRP A 145 4.60 -6.78 13.59
C TRP A 145 4.19 -5.92 12.40
N HIS A 146 4.98 -5.93 11.31
CA HIS A 146 4.73 -5.18 10.09
C HIS A 146 4.30 -6.11 8.96
N PHE A 147 3.15 -5.82 8.36
CA PHE A 147 2.58 -6.53 7.21
C PHE A 147 2.42 -5.56 6.06
N ARG A 148 3.11 -5.81 4.93
CA ARG A 148 3.06 -4.93 3.77
C ARG A 148 2.19 -5.51 2.66
N TYR A 149 1.22 -4.70 2.20
CA TYR A 149 0.20 -5.10 1.23
C TYR A 149 0.46 -4.59 -0.19
N ASP A 150 1.34 -3.62 -0.39
CA ASP A 150 1.80 -3.21 -1.73
C ASP A 150 3.15 -3.88 -2.07
N ALA A 151 3.36 -4.17 -3.35
CA ALA A 151 4.67 -4.60 -3.82
C ALA A 151 5.68 -3.45 -3.65
N ASP A 152 6.88 -3.77 -3.19
CA ASP A 152 7.88 -2.73 -2.96
C ASP A 152 8.48 -2.15 -4.24
N THR A 153 9.27 -1.09 -4.06
CA THR A 153 9.94 -0.38 -5.16
C THR A 153 10.79 -1.31 -6.01
N SER A 154 11.50 -2.28 -5.41
CA SER A 154 12.36 -3.21 -6.14
C SER A 154 11.54 -4.20 -6.98
N MET A 155 10.45 -4.73 -6.41
CA MET A 155 9.53 -5.65 -7.07
C MET A 155 8.84 -4.99 -8.26
N LYS A 156 8.33 -3.78 -8.06
CA LYS A 156 7.71 -2.99 -9.13
C LYS A 156 8.72 -2.64 -10.22
N MET A 157 9.94 -2.22 -9.85
CA MET A 157 10.97 -1.88 -10.83
C MET A 157 11.46 -3.10 -11.61
N GLU A 158 11.52 -4.28 -10.99
CA GLU A 158 11.82 -5.53 -11.70
C GLU A 158 10.80 -5.81 -12.82
N GLY A 159 9.50 -5.64 -12.54
CA GLY A 159 8.43 -5.76 -13.53
C GLY A 159 8.52 -4.67 -14.60
N LEU A 160 8.72 -3.42 -14.22
CA LEU A 160 8.77 -2.28 -15.14
C LEU A 160 9.96 -2.38 -16.10
N THR A 161 11.16 -2.68 -15.60
CA THR A 161 12.35 -2.86 -16.45
C THR A 161 12.27 -4.13 -17.32
N THR A 162 11.53 -5.17 -16.88
CA THR A 162 11.21 -6.33 -17.72
C THR A 162 10.29 -5.93 -18.88
N PHE A 163 9.28 -5.12 -18.64
CA PHE A 163 8.43 -4.57 -19.70
C PHE A 163 9.22 -3.72 -20.71
N MET A 164 10.16 -2.93 -20.22
CA MET A 164 11.00 -2.07 -21.09
C MET A 164 11.93 -2.85 -22.02
N LYS A 165 12.15 -4.16 -21.82
CA LYS A 165 12.89 -5.00 -22.77
C LYS A 165 12.26 -4.99 -24.16
N ASP A 166 10.95 -4.94 -24.23
CA ASP A 166 10.16 -5.02 -25.45
C ASP A 166 9.78 -3.61 -25.98
N ARG A 167 10.48 -2.55 -25.53
CA ARG A 167 10.21 -1.14 -25.86
C ARG A 167 11.45 -0.50 -26.53
N PRO A 168 11.73 -0.83 -27.81
CA PRO A 168 12.95 -0.40 -28.50
C PRO A 168 13.04 1.12 -28.70
N GLU A 169 11.89 1.82 -28.67
CA GLU A 169 11.81 3.28 -28.74
C GLU A 169 12.37 4.00 -27.52
N THR A 170 12.43 3.34 -26.34
CA THR A 170 13.03 3.91 -25.14
C THR A 170 14.55 3.78 -25.21
N LYS A 171 15.24 4.90 -25.36
CA LYS A 171 16.71 4.98 -25.50
C LYS A 171 17.35 5.93 -24.50
N LYS A 172 16.71 7.07 -24.22
CA LYS A 172 17.23 8.14 -23.38
C LYS A 172 16.26 8.45 -22.25
N VAL A 173 16.62 8.05 -21.05
CA VAL A 173 15.74 8.15 -19.87
C VAL A 173 16.24 9.26 -18.95
N PHE A 174 15.31 10.11 -18.50
CA PHE A 174 15.52 11.03 -17.40
C PHE A 174 14.82 10.51 -16.14
N LEU A 175 15.51 10.53 -15.00
CA LEU A 175 14.94 10.14 -13.69
C LEU A 175 14.55 11.40 -12.92
N LEU A 176 13.27 11.56 -12.57
CA LEU A 176 12.80 12.62 -11.68
C LEU A 176 12.01 12.05 -10.53
N ASN A 177 12.53 12.16 -9.32
CA ASN A 177 11.93 11.54 -8.13
C ASN A 177 11.85 12.51 -6.95
N GLN A 178 10.94 12.20 -6.03
CA GLN A 178 10.84 12.87 -4.73
C GLN A 178 12.06 12.54 -3.86
N ASN A 179 12.63 13.54 -3.17
CA ASN A 179 13.83 13.40 -2.34
C ASN A 179 13.52 12.77 -0.98
N TYR A 180 13.29 11.45 -0.98
CA TYR A 180 13.19 10.59 0.22
C TYR A 180 13.50 9.14 -0.16
N SER A 181 13.45 8.19 0.80
CA SER A 181 13.93 6.82 0.58
C SER A 181 13.34 6.14 -0.67
N HIS A 182 12.01 6.25 -0.90
CA HIS A 182 11.38 5.67 -2.10
C HIS A 182 11.97 6.25 -3.39
N GLY A 183 12.09 7.57 -3.51
CA GLY A 183 12.63 8.19 -4.74
C GLY A 183 14.08 7.76 -5.02
N HIS A 184 14.93 7.67 -4.00
CA HIS A 184 16.28 7.13 -4.13
C HIS A 184 16.28 5.65 -4.56
N GLN A 185 15.37 4.85 -3.99
CA GLN A 185 15.23 3.42 -4.33
C GLN A 185 14.74 3.24 -5.78
N VAL A 186 13.82 4.10 -6.27
CA VAL A 186 13.37 4.08 -7.67
C VAL A 186 14.56 4.25 -8.62
N ALA A 187 15.39 5.26 -8.39
CA ALA A 187 16.58 5.49 -9.22
C ALA A 187 17.58 4.33 -9.15
N LYS A 188 17.85 3.82 -7.94
CA LYS A 188 18.74 2.68 -7.71
C LYS A 188 18.29 1.44 -8.49
N PHE A 189 17.07 0.97 -8.25
CA PHE A 189 16.58 -0.26 -8.87
C PHE A 189 16.31 -0.13 -10.36
N PHE A 190 16.02 1.08 -10.86
CA PHE A 190 15.99 1.34 -12.29
C PHE A 190 17.38 1.11 -12.92
N LYS A 191 18.42 1.74 -12.39
CA LYS A 191 19.81 1.58 -12.87
C LYS A 191 20.24 0.12 -12.85
N GLU A 192 19.99 -0.60 -11.75
CA GLU A 192 20.30 -2.02 -11.63
C GLU A 192 19.51 -2.87 -12.63
N GLY A 193 18.23 -2.58 -12.81
CA GLY A 193 17.35 -3.31 -13.73
C GLY A 193 17.73 -3.15 -15.18
N ILE A 194 17.98 -1.92 -15.65
CA ILE A 194 18.34 -1.67 -17.05
C ILE A 194 19.77 -2.12 -17.38
N SER A 195 20.73 -2.03 -16.45
CA SER A 195 22.08 -2.53 -16.69
C SER A 195 22.11 -4.03 -17.03
N ARG A 196 21.16 -4.80 -16.47
CA ARG A 196 21.01 -6.25 -16.76
C ARG A 196 20.17 -6.52 -18.00
N LYS A 197 19.16 -5.70 -18.29
CA LYS A 197 18.10 -6.02 -19.27
C LYS A 197 18.17 -5.19 -20.55
N ARG A 198 18.60 -3.94 -20.46
CA ARG A 198 18.66 -2.95 -21.53
C ARG A 198 19.87 -2.02 -21.35
N PRO A 199 21.12 -2.56 -21.43
CA PRO A 199 22.34 -1.78 -21.25
C PRO A 199 22.52 -0.70 -22.35
N ASP A 200 21.71 -0.73 -23.40
CA ASP A 200 21.65 0.28 -24.47
C ASP A 200 20.89 1.56 -24.05
N ILE A 201 20.12 1.53 -22.95
CA ILE A 201 19.43 2.72 -22.45
C ILE A 201 20.42 3.66 -21.75
N GLN A 202 20.44 4.92 -22.20
CA GLN A 202 21.23 5.98 -21.61
C GLN A 202 20.41 6.74 -20.56
N ILE A 203 20.96 6.92 -19.37
CA ILE A 203 20.41 7.85 -18.37
C ILE A 203 20.98 9.21 -18.68
N VAL A 204 20.17 10.10 -19.26
CA VAL A 204 20.59 11.43 -19.73
C VAL A 204 20.42 12.52 -18.67
N GLY A 205 19.87 12.18 -17.52
CA GLY A 205 19.76 13.07 -16.36
C GLY A 205 19.04 12.42 -15.20
N GLU A 206 19.28 12.97 -14.02
CA GLU A 206 18.68 12.55 -12.76
C GLU A 206 18.54 13.75 -11.84
N ASP A 207 17.34 13.97 -11.32
CA ASP A 207 17.05 14.99 -10.32
C ASP A 207 16.16 14.46 -9.21
N LEU A 208 16.31 15.07 -8.06
CA LEU A 208 15.43 14.92 -6.90
C LEU A 208 14.78 16.25 -6.56
N HIS A 209 13.53 16.21 -6.11
CA HIS A 209 12.83 17.40 -5.64
C HIS A 209 12.22 17.18 -4.25
N PRO A 210 12.02 18.23 -3.44
CA PRO A 210 11.41 18.11 -2.11
C PRO A 210 10.00 17.52 -2.18
N LEU A 211 9.73 16.48 -1.36
CA LEU A 211 8.45 15.81 -1.29
C LEU A 211 7.35 16.75 -0.81
N GLY A 212 6.27 16.90 -1.60
CA GLY A 212 5.08 17.68 -1.26
C GLY A 212 5.31 19.18 -1.12
N GLN A 213 6.38 19.75 -1.72
CA GLN A 213 6.73 21.17 -1.56
C GLN A 213 6.83 21.93 -2.89
N VAL A 214 7.06 21.24 -3.99
CA VAL A 214 7.21 21.87 -5.32
C VAL A 214 5.85 22.30 -5.84
N ARG A 215 5.70 23.57 -6.22
CA ARG A 215 4.49 24.13 -6.81
C ARG A 215 4.59 24.31 -8.32
N ASP A 216 5.81 24.43 -8.84
CA ASP A 216 6.09 24.62 -10.27
C ASP A 216 7.15 23.62 -10.74
N PHE A 217 6.78 22.76 -11.67
CA PHE A 217 7.66 21.78 -12.29
C PHE A 217 8.18 22.23 -13.66
N ALA A 218 7.84 23.42 -14.16
CA ALA A 218 8.31 23.89 -15.47
C ALA A 218 9.83 23.91 -15.61
N PRO A 219 10.64 24.30 -14.59
CA PRO A 219 12.10 24.23 -14.67
C PRO A 219 12.63 22.80 -14.85
N TYR A 220 12.00 21.81 -14.21
CA TYR A 220 12.37 20.40 -14.38
C TYR A 220 12.05 19.92 -15.80
N ILE A 221 10.89 20.29 -16.35
CA ILE A 221 10.52 19.96 -17.73
C ILE A 221 11.48 20.58 -18.74
N ALA A 222 11.88 21.83 -18.55
CA ALA A 222 12.89 22.49 -19.41
C ALA A 222 14.20 21.69 -19.40
N LYS A 223 14.69 21.26 -18.25
CA LYS A 223 15.89 20.45 -18.10
C LYS A 223 15.76 19.07 -18.77
N ILE A 224 14.63 18.39 -18.58
CA ILE A 224 14.32 17.10 -19.21
C ILE A 224 14.36 17.22 -20.73
N LYS A 225 13.72 18.26 -21.30
CA LYS A 225 13.71 18.49 -22.73
C LYS A 225 15.11 18.81 -23.26
N ALA A 226 15.87 19.64 -22.54
CA ALA A 226 17.26 20.00 -22.92
C ALA A 226 18.20 18.78 -22.90
N SER A 227 17.95 17.77 -22.07
CA SER A 227 18.74 16.53 -22.04
C SER A 227 18.49 15.61 -23.23
N GLY A 228 17.47 15.89 -24.04
CA GLY A 228 17.07 15.04 -25.17
C GLY A 228 16.44 13.72 -24.74
N ALA A 229 15.87 13.62 -23.53
CA ALA A 229 15.18 12.44 -23.05
C ALA A 229 13.96 12.12 -23.92
N ASP A 230 13.80 10.85 -24.29
CA ASP A 230 12.61 10.30 -24.95
C ASP A 230 11.63 9.69 -23.92
N SER A 231 12.09 9.46 -22.73
CA SER A 231 11.29 8.81 -21.67
C SER A 231 11.67 9.35 -20.27
N ILE A 232 10.70 9.31 -19.38
CA ILE A 232 10.84 9.65 -17.96
C ILE A 232 10.51 8.41 -17.12
N VAL A 233 11.32 8.13 -16.11
CA VAL A 233 11.00 7.18 -15.05
C VAL A 233 10.84 7.96 -13.74
N THR A 234 9.70 7.78 -13.08
CA THR A 234 9.38 8.50 -11.84
C THR A 234 8.61 7.65 -10.87
N GLY A 235 9.01 7.74 -9.59
CA GLY A 235 8.26 7.23 -8.44
C GLY A 235 7.36 8.28 -7.80
N ASN A 236 7.25 9.47 -8.39
CA ASN A 236 6.40 10.54 -7.86
C ASN A 236 4.95 10.07 -7.70
N TRP A 237 4.27 10.62 -6.70
CA TRP A 237 2.88 10.33 -6.39
C TRP A 237 2.15 11.57 -5.85
N GLY A 238 0.82 11.51 -5.81
CA GLY A 238 -0.03 12.58 -5.30
C GLY A 238 0.16 13.89 -6.07
N SER A 239 0.07 15.01 -5.37
CA SER A 239 0.15 16.35 -5.98
C SER A 239 1.47 16.61 -6.71
N ASP A 240 2.58 15.99 -6.28
CA ASP A 240 3.85 16.13 -7.00
C ASP A 240 3.78 15.52 -8.41
N LEU A 241 3.21 14.30 -8.53
CA LEU A 241 3.01 13.69 -9.84
C LEU A 241 1.98 14.46 -10.67
N GLN A 242 0.88 14.89 -10.06
CA GLN A 242 -0.15 15.70 -10.71
C GLN A 242 0.44 16.98 -11.33
N LEU A 243 1.17 17.77 -10.54
CA LEU A 243 1.80 19.00 -10.99
C LEU A 243 2.88 18.75 -12.04
N PHE A 244 3.65 17.66 -11.87
CA PHE A 244 4.69 17.29 -12.82
C PHE A 244 4.12 16.91 -14.20
N VAL A 245 3.09 16.05 -14.26
CA VAL A 245 2.50 15.66 -15.55
C VAL A 245 1.77 16.84 -16.21
N LYS A 246 1.16 17.73 -15.41
CA LYS A 246 0.57 18.97 -15.90
C LYS A 246 1.65 19.85 -16.59
N ALA A 247 2.75 20.11 -15.88
CA ALA A 247 3.87 20.90 -16.42
C ALA A 247 4.50 20.24 -17.67
N ALA A 248 4.56 18.90 -17.71
CA ALA A 248 5.06 18.17 -18.88
C ALA A 248 4.15 18.37 -20.10
N ASN A 249 2.83 18.33 -19.92
CA ASN A 249 1.86 18.59 -20.97
C ASN A 249 1.96 20.03 -21.48
N GLU A 250 1.98 21.02 -20.57
CA GLU A 250 2.10 22.46 -20.89
C GLU A 250 3.45 22.78 -21.56
N GLY A 251 4.51 22.13 -21.09
CA GLY A 251 5.86 22.27 -21.67
C GLY A 251 6.09 21.49 -22.97
N GLY A 252 5.08 20.76 -23.48
CA GLY A 252 5.16 20.03 -24.74
C GLY A 252 6.13 18.84 -24.72
N PHE A 253 6.28 18.15 -23.60
CA PHE A 253 7.01 16.88 -23.55
C PHE A 253 6.14 15.76 -24.11
N THR A 254 6.64 15.08 -25.15
CA THR A 254 5.90 14.05 -25.89
C THR A 254 6.43 12.62 -25.66
N GLY A 255 7.47 12.46 -24.86
CA GLY A 255 8.07 11.16 -24.54
C GLY A 255 7.21 10.28 -23.61
N ASN A 256 7.66 9.05 -23.40
CA ASN A 256 6.98 8.09 -22.54
C ASN A 256 7.20 8.41 -21.05
N PHE A 257 6.20 8.05 -20.24
CA PHE A 257 6.32 8.01 -18.77
C PHE A 257 6.23 6.58 -18.28
N TYR A 258 7.14 6.19 -17.43
CA TYR A 258 7.12 4.93 -16.68
C TYR A 258 6.96 5.24 -15.19
N THR A 259 5.81 4.88 -14.63
CA THR A 259 5.35 5.38 -13.34
C THR A 259 4.90 4.25 -12.40
N TYR A 260 4.65 4.64 -11.15
CA TYR A 260 4.06 3.78 -10.12
C TYR A 260 2.63 4.17 -9.74
N TYR A 261 2.25 5.46 -9.89
CA TYR A 261 1.08 6.02 -9.21
C TYR A 261 0.24 6.97 -10.08
N THR A 262 0.18 6.72 -11.37
CA THR A 262 -0.60 7.53 -12.33
C THR A 262 -2.11 7.54 -12.03
N SER A 263 -2.62 6.47 -11.42
CA SER A 263 -4.04 6.34 -11.05
C SER A 263 -4.42 7.10 -9.79
N VAL A 264 -3.46 7.71 -9.08
CA VAL A 264 -3.70 8.42 -7.82
C VAL A 264 -4.44 9.73 -8.07
N THR A 265 -5.36 10.06 -7.16
CA THR A 265 -6.23 11.25 -7.18
C THR A 265 -5.56 12.50 -7.73
N GLY A 266 -6.20 13.14 -8.71
CA GLY A 266 -5.78 14.34 -9.40
C GLY A 266 -4.86 14.10 -10.61
N THR A 267 -4.12 12.99 -10.65
CA THR A 267 -3.23 12.67 -11.76
C THR A 267 -3.98 12.29 -13.04
N PRO A 268 -5.07 11.49 -13.02
CA PRO A 268 -5.90 11.22 -14.18
C PRO A 268 -6.41 12.50 -14.86
N THR A 269 -6.92 13.46 -14.09
CA THR A 269 -7.38 14.77 -14.57
C THR A 269 -6.23 15.56 -15.20
N ALA A 270 -5.05 15.59 -14.56
CA ALA A 270 -3.86 16.31 -15.07
C ALA A 270 -3.31 15.71 -16.36
N LEU A 271 -3.41 14.40 -16.55
CA LEU A 271 -3.00 13.71 -17.78
C LEU A 271 -3.94 14.02 -18.95
N GLY A 272 -5.25 13.96 -18.68
CA GLY A 272 -6.26 14.14 -19.72
C GLY A 272 -6.00 13.25 -20.93
N LYS A 273 -6.31 13.74 -22.14
CA LYS A 273 -6.04 13.03 -23.39
C LYS A 273 -4.56 13.04 -23.82
N THR A 274 -3.77 13.98 -23.31
CA THR A 274 -2.37 14.16 -23.73
C THR A 274 -1.48 12.98 -23.36
N GLY A 275 -1.82 12.25 -22.26
CA GLY A 275 -1.10 11.06 -21.83
C GLY A 275 -1.42 9.78 -22.61
N GLU A 276 -2.40 9.80 -23.53
CA GLU A 276 -2.87 8.59 -24.23
C GLU A 276 -1.71 7.82 -24.91
N GLY A 277 -1.64 6.51 -24.63
CA GLY A 277 -0.68 5.56 -25.22
C GLY A 277 0.77 5.68 -24.75
N ARG A 278 1.13 6.69 -23.95
CA ARG A 278 2.53 6.97 -23.57
C ARG A 278 2.80 7.04 -22.06
N VAL A 279 1.78 6.88 -21.22
CA VAL A 279 1.95 6.84 -19.77
C VAL A 279 1.67 5.42 -19.27
N PHE A 280 2.72 4.78 -18.78
CA PHE A 280 2.69 3.42 -18.28
C PHE A 280 2.79 3.41 -16.75
N GLN A 281 1.98 2.57 -16.12
CA GLN A 281 2.04 2.36 -14.67
C GLN A 281 2.24 0.89 -14.35
N ILE A 282 3.09 0.60 -13.38
CA ILE A 282 3.11 -0.70 -12.72
C ILE A 282 2.32 -0.65 -11.42
N GLY A 283 1.40 -1.58 -11.23
CA GLY A 283 0.52 -1.63 -10.06
C GLY A 283 -0.05 -3.01 -9.81
N ASN A 284 -0.87 -3.13 -8.77
CA ASN A 284 -1.44 -4.42 -8.34
C ASN A 284 -2.82 -4.71 -8.95
N GLY A 285 -3.34 -3.80 -9.78
CA GLY A 285 -4.63 -3.93 -10.44
C GLY A 285 -4.80 -2.95 -11.58
N HIS A 286 -5.96 -2.96 -12.17
CA HIS A 286 -6.36 -2.08 -13.28
C HIS A 286 -7.87 -1.80 -13.23
N ALA A 287 -8.35 -0.96 -14.10
CA ALA A 287 -9.79 -0.75 -14.25
C ALA A 287 -10.47 -2.06 -14.72
N ARG A 288 -11.64 -2.35 -14.16
CA ARG A 288 -12.44 -3.52 -14.55
C ARG A 288 -11.67 -4.85 -14.38
N MET A 289 -11.32 -5.15 -13.10
CA MET A 289 -10.74 -6.45 -12.72
C MET A 289 -11.74 -7.61 -12.87
N GLY A 290 -13.03 -7.29 -12.99
CA GLY A 290 -14.12 -8.26 -13.13
C GLY A 290 -14.83 -8.60 -11.81
N GLY A 291 -15.99 -9.27 -11.95
CA GLY A 291 -16.72 -9.84 -10.83
C GLY A 291 -17.25 -8.82 -9.81
N GLU A 292 -17.05 -9.11 -8.55
CA GLU A 292 -17.50 -8.26 -7.43
C GLU A 292 -16.71 -6.95 -7.34
N MET A 293 -15.46 -6.98 -7.79
CA MET A 293 -14.60 -5.82 -7.79
C MET A 293 -15.16 -4.67 -8.64
N ASP A 294 -15.70 -4.98 -9.82
CA ASP A 294 -16.29 -3.97 -10.70
C ASP A 294 -17.54 -3.33 -10.08
N LYS A 295 -18.36 -4.14 -9.37
CA LYS A 295 -19.53 -3.63 -8.64
C LYS A 295 -19.12 -2.69 -7.52
N TRP A 296 -18.09 -3.04 -6.75
CA TRP A 296 -17.59 -2.19 -5.68
C TRP A 296 -16.98 -0.89 -6.21
N GLN A 297 -16.32 -0.96 -7.36
CA GLN A 297 -15.77 0.21 -8.04
C GLN A 297 -16.88 1.19 -8.46
N ASP A 298 -17.96 0.67 -9.05
CA ASP A 298 -19.12 1.48 -9.44
C ASP A 298 -19.88 2.05 -8.23
N GLU A 299 -20.07 1.25 -7.18
CA GLU A 299 -20.72 1.70 -5.95
C GLU A 299 -19.90 2.79 -5.23
N TYR A 300 -18.55 2.63 -5.17
CA TYR A 300 -17.68 3.64 -4.57
C TYR A 300 -17.83 4.98 -5.30
N LYS A 301 -17.73 4.95 -6.63
CA LYS A 301 -17.87 6.14 -7.46
C LYS A 301 -19.24 6.79 -7.31
N ALA A 302 -20.32 6.00 -7.33
CA ALA A 302 -21.68 6.49 -7.17
C ALA A 302 -21.94 7.12 -5.78
N LYS A 303 -21.38 6.50 -4.72
CA LYS A 303 -21.57 6.95 -3.33
C LYS A 303 -20.73 8.17 -2.97
N LEU A 304 -19.49 8.24 -3.46
CA LEU A 304 -18.49 9.21 -3.00
C LEU A 304 -18.11 10.24 -4.06
N ASN A 305 -18.60 10.09 -5.30
CA ASN A 305 -18.18 10.89 -6.46
C ASN A 305 -16.65 10.97 -6.58
N ASP A 306 -15.97 9.84 -6.33
CA ASP A 306 -14.53 9.70 -6.27
C ASP A 306 -14.11 8.33 -6.81
N ASP A 307 -12.85 8.17 -7.15
CA ASP A 307 -12.28 6.90 -7.57
C ASP A 307 -11.42 6.33 -6.45
N PHE A 308 -11.52 5.04 -6.16
CA PHE A 308 -10.52 4.40 -5.32
C PHE A 308 -9.43 3.76 -6.20
N TYR A 309 -8.18 3.92 -5.80
CA TYR A 309 -7.03 3.37 -6.50
C TYR A 309 -6.18 2.44 -5.62
N THR A 310 -6.52 2.33 -4.33
CA THR A 310 -5.75 1.56 -3.35
C THR A 310 -6.44 0.23 -3.05
N GLY A 311 -6.46 -0.69 -4.04
CA GLY A 311 -7.08 -2.02 -3.90
C GLY A 311 -6.45 -2.90 -2.82
N GLN A 312 -5.23 -2.58 -2.37
CA GLN A 312 -4.54 -3.21 -1.24
C GLN A 312 -5.36 -3.17 0.06
N ILE A 313 -6.24 -2.19 0.23
CA ILE A 313 -7.17 -2.09 1.37
C ILE A 313 -8.08 -3.32 1.44
N ILE A 314 -8.53 -3.81 0.29
CA ILE A 314 -9.36 -5.03 0.21
C ILE A 314 -8.57 -6.24 0.70
N ASN A 315 -7.30 -6.35 0.33
CA ASN A 315 -6.42 -7.43 0.77
C ASN A 315 -6.19 -7.37 2.29
N ILE A 316 -6.11 -6.17 2.88
CA ILE A 316 -6.03 -6.00 4.34
C ILE A 316 -7.27 -6.59 5.01
N TYR A 317 -8.47 -6.16 4.61
CA TYR A 317 -9.70 -6.67 5.23
C TYR A 317 -9.90 -8.16 4.98
N THR A 318 -9.57 -8.66 3.79
CA THR A 318 -9.64 -10.09 3.46
C THR A 318 -8.76 -10.90 4.41
N THR A 319 -7.46 -10.60 4.45
CA THR A 319 -6.51 -11.38 5.25
C THR A 319 -6.73 -11.21 6.75
N LEU A 320 -7.06 -9.98 7.20
CA LEU A 320 -7.31 -9.70 8.61
C LEU A 320 -8.53 -10.44 9.13
N SER A 321 -9.65 -10.42 8.40
CA SER A 321 -10.86 -11.13 8.81
C SER A 321 -10.68 -12.66 8.79
N GLU A 322 -9.95 -13.21 7.81
CA GLU A 322 -9.63 -14.63 7.77
C GLU A 322 -8.66 -15.04 8.89
N ALA A 323 -7.66 -14.21 9.21
CA ALA A 323 -6.74 -14.46 10.32
C ALA A 323 -7.47 -14.48 11.66
N MET A 324 -8.41 -13.55 11.88
CA MET A 324 -9.26 -13.52 13.07
C MET A 324 -10.17 -14.74 13.14
N ALA A 325 -10.77 -15.16 12.04
CA ALA A 325 -11.59 -16.37 11.98
C ALA A 325 -10.77 -17.63 12.29
N LYS A 326 -9.57 -17.75 11.68
CA LYS A 326 -8.67 -18.89 11.87
C LYS A 326 -8.13 -18.98 13.30
N SER A 327 -7.73 -17.85 13.87
CA SER A 327 -7.21 -17.77 15.25
C SER A 327 -8.33 -17.79 16.30
N LYS A 328 -9.59 -17.63 15.91
CA LYS A 328 -10.75 -17.42 16.78
C LYS A 328 -10.50 -16.31 17.81
N SER A 329 -9.88 -15.23 17.37
CA SER A 329 -9.43 -14.15 18.27
C SER A 329 -9.22 -12.85 17.48
N THR A 330 -9.41 -11.72 18.17
CA THR A 330 -9.01 -10.38 17.73
C THR A 330 -7.71 -9.93 18.39
N ASP A 331 -7.08 -10.79 19.20
CA ASP A 331 -5.78 -10.49 19.82
C ASP A 331 -4.66 -10.42 18.78
N PRO A 332 -3.89 -9.30 18.72
CA PRO A 332 -2.85 -9.09 17.71
C PRO A 332 -1.77 -10.18 17.66
N VAL A 333 -1.40 -10.80 18.78
CA VAL A 333 -0.40 -11.87 18.77
C VAL A 333 -0.90 -13.08 18.00
N LYS A 334 -2.14 -13.51 18.28
CA LYS A 334 -2.77 -14.66 17.61
C LYS A 334 -3.07 -14.33 16.14
N VAL A 335 -3.51 -13.12 15.87
CA VAL A 335 -3.80 -12.66 14.49
C VAL A 335 -2.52 -12.54 13.66
N ALA A 336 -1.43 -11.99 14.20
CA ALA A 336 -0.13 -11.94 13.50
C ALA A 336 0.40 -13.33 13.17
N ALA A 337 0.28 -14.28 14.10
CA ALA A 337 0.66 -15.67 13.87
C ALA A 337 -0.18 -16.31 12.75
N ALA A 338 -1.50 -16.04 12.71
CA ALA A 338 -2.40 -16.54 11.67
C ALA A 338 -2.17 -15.90 10.29
N LEU A 339 -1.78 -14.61 10.26
CA LEU A 339 -1.41 -13.88 9.05
C LEU A 339 -0.10 -14.39 8.44
N SER A 340 0.89 -14.74 9.27
CA SER A 340 2.23 -15.15 8.83
C SER A 340 2.19 -16.44 8.00
N GLY A 341 2.44 -16.35 6.71
CA GLY A 341 2.37 -17.46 5.76
C GLY A 341 0.95 -17.79 5.27
N MET A 342 -0.02 -16.90 5.49
CA MET A 342 -1.39 -17.08 5.02
C MET A 342 -1.44 -17.05 3.50
N LYS A 343 -2.16 -18.01 2.92
CA LYS A 343 -2.55 -18.06 1.51
C LYS A 343 -4.06 -17.97 1.44
N THR A 344 -4.56 -17.08 0.59
CA THR A 344 -6.00 -16.91 0.39
C THR A 344 -6.30 -16.32 -0.98
N LYS A 345 -7.57 -16.10 -1.26
CA LYS A 345 -8.06 -15.52 -2.50
C LYS A 345 -8.77 -14.20 -2.23
N SER A 346 -8.25 -13.13 -2.79
CA SER A 346 -8.86 -11.80 -2.73
C SER A 346 -9.77 -11.55 -3.92
N VAL A 347 -10.87 -10.84 -3.69
CA VAL A 347 -11.73 -10.33 -4.78
C VAL A 347 -11.02 -9.27 -5.62
N PHE A 348 -9.98 -8.62 -5.08
CA PHE A 348 -9.23 -7.60 -5.79
C PHE A 348 -8.32 -8.18 -6.87
N ASN A 349 -7.43 -9.10 -6.54
CA ASN A 349 -6.40 -9.58 -7.48
C ASN A 349 -6.12 -11.09 -7.40
N GLY A 350 -7.09 -11.88 -6.93
CA GLY A 350 -7.03 -13.34 -6.95
C GLY A 350 -6.15 -13.94 -5.87
N GLU A 351 -5.32 -14.93 -6.21
CA GLU A 351 -4.44 -15.64 -5.27
C GLU A 351 -3.40 -14.69 -4.65
N ILE A 352 -3.37 -14.65 -3.32
CA ILE A 352 -2.41 -13.85 -2.54
C ILE A 352 -1.79 -14.66 -1.42
N GLU A 353 -0.55 -14.32 -1.05
CA GLU A 353 0.17 -14.95 0.05
C GLU A 353 0.88 -13.89 0.89
N VAL A 354 0.69 -13.91 2.20
CA VAL A 354 1.52 -13.17 3.16
C VAL A 354 2.80 -13.98 3.38
N ARG A 355 3.89 -13.61 2.77
CA ARG A 355 5.16 -14.37 2.82
C ARG A 355 5.66 -14.51 4.26
N LYS A 356 5.91 -15.76 4.69
CA LYS A 356 6.27 -16.07 6.08
C LYS A 356 7.58 -15.43 6.52
N THR A 357 8.52 -15.22 5.60
CA THR A 357 9.88 -14.75 5.91
C THR A 357 9.93 -13.28 6.32
N ASP A 358 9.05 -12.44 5.78
CA ASP A 358 9.13 -10.97 5.92
C ASP A 358 7.78 -10.25 5.91
N HIS A 359 6.67 -10.98 5.86
CA HIS A 359 5.31 -10.48 5.81
C HIS A 359 4.99 -9.56 4.62
N GLN A 360 5.74 -9.70 3.51
CA GLN A 360 5.38 -9.08 2.24
C GLN A 360 4.24 -9.84 1.58
N LEU A 361 3.17 -9.14 1.20
CA LEU A 361 2.11 -9.74 0.39
C LEU A 361 2.62 -10.07 -1.01
N GLN A 362 2.48 -11.32 -1.42
CA GLN A 362 2.76 -11.81 -2.76
C GLN A 362 1.47 -11.75 -3.58
N GLN A 363 1.51 -11.09 -4.73
CA GLN A 363 0.35 -10.82 -5.58
C GLN A 363 0.78 -10.56 -7.01
N ALA A 364 -0.15 -10.69 -7.97
CA ALA A 364 0.10 -10.33 -9.35
C ALA A 364 0.37 -8.83 -9.52
N LEU A 365 1.22 -8.48 -10.49
CA LEU A 365 1.47 -7.11 -10.91
C LEU A 365 1.04 -6.92 -12.36
N PHE A 366 0.61 -5.71 -12.67
CA PHE A 366 0.15 -5.34 -14.01
C PHE A 366 0.91 -4.12 -14.50
N ILE A 367 1.31 -4.15 -15.78
CA ILE A 367 1.62 -2.91 -16.50
C ILE A 367 0.33 -2.47 -17.19
N THR A 368 -0.03 -1.25 -16.94
CA THR A 368 -1.16 -0.58 -17.58
C THR A 368 -0.69 0.60 -18.39
N VAL A 369 -1.44 0.95 -19.44
CA VAL A 369 -1.22 2.17 -20.23
C VAL A 369 -2.45 3.08 -20.12
N TRP A 370 -2.22 4.37 -20.03
CA TRP A 370 -3.27 5.38 -20.07
C TRP A 370 -3.91 5.43 -21.44
N GLY A 371 -5.22 5.19 -21.54
CA GLY A 371 -5.94 5.09 -22.81
C GLY A 371 -7.43 5.40 -22.67
N LYS A 372 -8.11 5.58 -23.82
CA LYS A 372 -9.56 5.81 -23.85
C LYS A 372 -10.32 4.63 -23.29
N VAL A 373 -11.41 4.94 -22.58
CA VAL A 373 -12.37 3.90 -22.20
C VAL A 373 -12.96 3.20 -23.42
N ASP A 374 -13.21 1.91 -23.29
CA ASP A 374 -13.86 1.08 -24.30
C ASP A 374 -14.95 0.19 -23.66
N LYS A 375 -15.51 -0.74 -24.43
CA LYS A 375 -16.54 -1.68 -23.91
C LYS A 375 -16.02 -2.59 -22.80
N LYS A 376 -14.73 -2.97 -22.85
CA LYS A 376 -14.10 -3.86 -21.86
C LYS A 376 -13.59 -3.11 -20.64
N TYR A 377 -12.98 -1.97 -20.87
CA TYR A 377 -12.41 -1.10 -19.84
C TYR A 377 -13.20 0.19 -19.76
N SER A 378 -14.46 0.07 -19.33
CA SER A 378 -15.46 1.15 -19.38
C SER A 378 -15.40 2.14 -18.22
N TYR A 379 -14.52 1.92 -17.24
CA TYR A 379 -14.42 2.78 -16.07
C TYR A 379 -13.62 4.06 -16.38
N SER A 380 -14.32 5.19 -16.42
CA SER A 380 -13.69 6.49 -16.66
C SER A 380 -13.09 7.05 -15.37
N MET A 381 -11.76 7.08 -15.28
CA MET A 381 -11.07 7.62 -14.11
C MET A 381 -11.27 9.15 -14.05
N GLU A 382 -11.68 9.63 -12.89
CA GLU A 382 -12.00 11.06 -12.63
C GLU A 382 -12.90 11.68 -13.73
N ASN A 383 -13.78 10.88 -14.34
CA ASN A 383 -14.70 11.29 -15.42
C ASN A 383 -13.98 11.87 -16.67
N THR A 384 -12.72 11.54 -16.90
CA THR A 384 -11.90 12.04 -18.01
C THR A 384 -12.21 11.39 -19.36
N GLY A 385 -12.98 10.31 -19.38
CA GLY A 385 -13.15 9.45 -20.57
C GLY A 385 -11.93 8.54 -20.82
N MET A 386 -11.01 8.50 -19.87
CA MET A 386 -9.76 7.75 -19.94
C MET A 386 -9.64 6.78 -18.78
N THR A 387 -8.78 5.76 -18.92
CA THR A 387 -8.56 4.73 -17.90
C THR A 387 -7.19 4.08 -18.03
N MET A 388 -6.81 3.26 -17.05
CA MET A 388 -5.60 2.44 -17.07
C MET A 388 -5.90 1.06 -17.67
N ILE A 389 -5.50 0.84 -18.92
CA ILE A 389 -5.74 -0.39 -19.70
C ILE A 389 -4.58 -1.35 -19.46
N PRO A 390 -4.81 -2.60 -19.02
CA PRO A 390 -3.73 -3.56 -18.81
C PRO A 390 -3.13 -4.04 -20.13
N VAL A 391 -1.81 -3.99 -20.23
CA VAL A 391 -1.02 -4.43 -21.40
C VAL A 391 -0.11 -5.62 -21.06
N LYS A 392 0.22 -5.81 -19.79
CA LYS A 392 1.00 -6.96 -19.32
C LYS A 392 0.59 -7.33 -17.90
N GLN A 393 0.51 -8.63 -17.64
CA GLN A 393 0.38 -9.17 -16.30
C GLN A 393 1.63 -9.98 -15.95
N TYR A 394 2.13 -9.77 -14.75
CA TYR A 394 3.16 -10.61 -14.15
C TYR A 394 2.56 -11.43 -13.03
N PRO A 395 2.85 -12.72 -12.95
CA PRO A 395 2.41 -13.54 -11.83
C PRO A 395 3.12 -13.11 -10.54
N ASN A 396 2.62 -13.57 -9.41
CA ASN A 396 3.10 -13.18 -8.08
C ASN A 396 4.58 -13.52 -7.80
N TYR A 397 5.23 -14.39 -8.61
CA TYR A 397 6.68 -14.64 -8.45
C TYR A 397 7.54 -13.40 -8.74
N VAL A 398 7.08 -12.43 -9.53
CA VAL A 398 7.79 -11.16 -9.78
C VAL A 398 7.86 -10.32 -8.51
N SER A 399 6.80 -10.39 -7.68
CA SER A 399 6.78 -9.78 -6.37
C SER A 399 7.43 -10.64 -5.26
N SER A 400 8.00 -11.79 -5.65
CA SER A 400 8.71 -12.72 -4.76
C SER A 400 10.23 -12.53 -4.80
N THR A 401 10.73 -11.30 -5.01
CA THR A 401 12.17 -11.02 -4.93
C THR A 401 12.76 -11.54 -3.62
N PRO A 402 14.02 -12.04 -3.64
CA PRO A 402 14.68 -12.55 -2.43
C PRO A 402 14.66 -11.51 -1.31
N THR A 403 14.59 -11.98 -0.06
CA THR A 403 14.64 -11.13 1.13
C THR A 403 15.83 -11.51 2.01
N SER A 404 16.45 -10.51 2.62
CA SER A 404 17.48 -10.65 3.66
C SER A 404 16.90 -10.57 5.08
N CYS A 405 15.57 -10.55 5.22
CA CYS A 405 14.89 -10.37 6.49
C CYS A 405 15.23 -11.48 7.50
N GLN A 406 15.60 -11.07 8.70
CA GLN A 406 15.81 -11.91 9.89
C GLN A 406 14.97 -11.36 11.05
N MET A 407 13.63 -11.32 10.87
CA MET A 407 12.75 -10.76 11.88
C MET A 407 12.77 -11.56 13.19
N LYS A 408 12.84 -10.85 14.32
CA LYS A 408 12.67 -11.44 15.64
C LYS A 408 11.19 -11.79 15.84
N ARG A 409 10.89 -13.07 16.02
CA ARG A 409 9.54 -13.56 16.29
C ARG A 409 9.28 -13.59 17.79
N PRO A 410 8.03 -13.34 18.24
CA PRO A 410 7.65 -13.61 19.62
C PRO A 410 7.90 -15.09 19.99
N ALA A 411 8.26 -15.33 21.25
CA ALA A 411 8.47 -16.67 21.78
C ALA A 411 7.16 -17.48 21.81
#